data_e833fded87427ecc78e07d4af46ee163
#
_entry.id   e833fded87427ecc78e07d4af46ee163
#
_cell.length_a   1.000
_cell.length_b   1.000
_cell.length_c   1.000
_cell.angle_alpha   90.00
_cell.angle_beta   90.00
_cell.angle_gamma   90.00
#
_symmetry.space_group_name_H-M   'P 1'
#
loop_
_entity.id
_entity.type
_entity.pdbx_description
1 polymer ?
#
loop_
_entity_poly.entity_id
_entity_poly.type
_entity_poly.pdbx_seq_one_letter_code
_entity_poly.pdbx_strand_id
1 'polypeptide(L)'
;MFLTRSKLKINFILLYLLLIFLNSIPFKHLFAEDIYIGVASNFLTPMKALKENFESINDGKIFISSGSSGSLYSQIINGAPLDIFLSADQDLPQKLEETSKAILGTRFTYATGKLVVYSTKQFLSSESFPQFLTSNKIGYIGIGKPEYVPYGRAAKEVLKSLNIFKEISSKLVFGKSVNQVFFMNYFGNL
;
A
#
# COMPACT_ATOMS: atom_id res chain seq x y z
N MET A 1 -45.22 34.62 52.17
CA MET A 1 -43.89 34.20 51.69
C MET A 1 -43.77 34.61 50.22
N PHE A 2 -43.31 35.87 49.98
CA PHE A 2 -43.21 36.47 48.63
C PHE A 2 -41.84 36.13 48.04
N LEU A 3 -41.79 35.19 47.13
CA LEU A 3 -40.64 35.05 46.25
C LEU A 3 -40.58 36.22 45.28
N THR A 4 -39.58 37.09 45.48
CA THR A 4 -39.46 38.33 44.75
C THR A 4 -39.24 38.06 43.25
N ARG A 5 -40.00 38.76 42.40
CA ARG A 5 -39.95 38.74 40.90
C ARG A 5 -38.53 38.90 40.31
N SER A 6 -37.58 39.40 41.12
CA SER A 6 -36.18 39.57 40.73
C SER A 6 -35.42 38.23 40.63
N LYS A 7 -35.64 37.25 41.49
CA LYS A 7 -34.96 35.93 41.44
C LYS A 7 -35.42 35.09 40.27
N LEU A 8 -36.70 35.24 39.87
CA LEU A 8 -37.20 34.55 38.65
C LEU A 8 -36.56 35.08 37.36
N LYS A 9 -36.40 36.42 37.23
CA LYS A 9 -35.73 37.04 36.07
C LYS A 9 -34.26 36.65 35.97
N ILE A 10 -33.53 36.57 37.07
CA ILE A 10 -32.13 36.15 37.11
C ILE A 10 -31.98 34.72 36.60
N ASN A 11 -32.86 33.81 37.02
CA ASN A 11 -32.85 32.42 36.59
C ASN A 11 -33.12 32.27 35.08
N PHE A 12 -34.02 33.07 34.51
CA PHE A 12 -34.31 33.09 33.06
C PHE A 12 -33.12 33.63 32.26
N ILE A 13 -32.45 34.65 32.74
CA ILE A 13 -31.25 35.20 32.10
C ILE A 13 -30.12 34.20 32.14
N LEU A 14 -29.88 33.53 33.28
CA LEU A 14 -28.88 32.47 33.39
C LEU A 14 -29.15 31.28 32.46
N LEU A 15 -30.41 30.86 32.38
CA LEU A 15 -30.84 29.78 31.48
C LEU A 15 -30.62 30.17 29.99
N TYR A 16 -30.95 31.43 29.64
CA TYR A 16 -30.74 31.94 28.30
C TYR A 16 -29.25 32.03 27.92
N LEU A 17 -28.40 32.50 28.85
CA LEU A 17 -26.93 32.53 28.69
C LEU A 17 -26.35 31.11 28.58
N LEU A 18 -26.85 30.15 29.33
CA LEU A 18 -26.46 28.76 29.26
C LEU A 18 -26.81 28.13 27.89
N LEU A 19 -28.03 28.46 27.38
CA LEU A 19 -28.46 28.02 26.05
C LEU A 19 -27.60 28.64 24.93
N ILE A 20 -27.24 29.94 25.04
CA ILE A 20 -26.31 30.57 24.10
C ILE A 20 -24.94 29.92 24.18
N PHE A 21 -24.44 29.64 25.39
CA PHE A 21 -23.14 29.00 25.58
C PHE A 21 -23.11 27.60 25.01
N LEU A 22 -24.16 26.79 25.17
CA LEU A 22 -24.29 25.46 24.55
C LEU A 22 -24.32 25.53 23.01
N ASN A 23 -24.96 26.57 22.42
CA ASN A 23 -24.97 26.76 20.97
C ASN A 23 -23.66 27.37 20.42
N SER A 24 -22.82 27.93 21.30
CA SER A 24 -21.51 28.50 20.94
C SER A 24 -20.37 27.47 20.97
N ILE A 25 -20.62 26.26 21.49
CA ILE A 25 -19.65 25.17 21.39
C ILE A 25 -19.63 24.77 19.91
N PRO A 26 -18.53 25.02 19.17
CA PRO A 26 -18.45 24.53 17.81
C PRO A 26 -18.59 23.01 17.91
N PHE A 27 -19.71 22.48 17.43
CA PHE A 27 -19.82 21.07 17.11
C PHE A 27 -18.74 20.86 16.04
N LYS A 28 -17.51 20.52 16.46
CA LYS A 28 -16.52 19.97 15.55
C LYS A 28 -17.23 18.75 14.96
N HIS A 29 -17.78 18.91 13.75
CA HIS A 29 -18.14 17.75 12.97
C HIS A 29 -16.90 16.87 12.98
N LEU A 30 -17.01 15.75 13.66
CA LEU A 30 -16.01 14.69 13.63
C LEU A 30 -16.12 14.10 12.20
N PHE A 31 -15.68 14.89 11.20
CA PHE A 31 -15.48 14.32 9.87
C PHE A 31 -14.43 13.27 10.04
N ALA A 32 -14.74 12.05 9.65
CA ALA A 32 -13.72 11.03 9.55
C ALA A 32 -12.65 11.55 8.61
N GLU A 33 -11.42 11.55 9.08
CA GLU A 33 -10.28 12.09 8.33
C GLU A 33 -10.01 11.20 7.12
N ASP A 34 -9.75 11.81 5.98
CA ASP A 34 -9.35 11.09 4.76
C ASP A 34 -7.98 10.43 4.97
N ILE A 35 -7.80 9.21 4.45
CA ILE A 35 -6.60 8.40 4.65
C ILE A 35 -5.88 8.22 3.32
N TYR A 36 -4.61 8.58 3.25
CA TYR A 36 -3.76 8.44 2.07
C TYR A 36 -2.84 7.23 2.23
N ILE A 37 -3.00 6.23 1.36
CA ILE A 37 -2.29 4.95 1.45
C ILE A 37 -1.38 4.75 0.26
N GLY A 38 -0.09 4.57 0.51
CA GLY A 38 0.88 4.06 -0.46
C GLY A 38 0.89 2.53 -0.45
N VAL A 39 0.49 1.90 -1.56
CA VAL A 39 0.39 0.44 -1.64
C VAL A 39 1.30 -0.14 -2.72
N ALA A 40 2.13 -1.11 -2.36
CA ALA A 40 2.88 -1.89 -3.34
C ALA A 40 1.92 -2.60 -4.31
N SER A 41 2.25 -2.56 -5.61
CA SER A 41 1.34 -2.94 -6.69
C SER A 41 0.84 -4.40 -6.61
N ASN A 42 1.59 -5.29 -5.96
CA ASN A 42 1.18 -6.68 -5.71
C ASN A 42 -0.04 -6.79 -4.76
N PHE A 43 -0.27 -5.78 -3.92
CA PHE A 43 -1.38 -5.78 -2.95
C PHE A 43 -2.53 -4.82 -3.35
N LEU A 44 -2.45 -4.20 -4.53
CA LEU A 44 -3.44 -3.20 -4.98
C LEU A 44 -4.88 -3.76 -5.03
N THR A 45 -5.07 -4.96 -5.57
CA THR A 45 -6.42 -5.55 -5.68
C THR A 45 -7.03 -5.85 -4.30
N PRO A 46 -6.35 -6.51 -3.37
CA PRO A 46 -6.85 -6.63 -1.99
C PRO A 46 -7.11 -5.28 -1.31
N MET A 47 -6.24 -4.29 -1.53
CA MET A 47 -6.41 -2.96 -0.92
C MET A 47 -7.66 -2.24 -1.43
N LYS A 48 -8.03 -2.41 -2.70
CA LYS A 48 -9.29 -1.85 -3.25
C LYS A 48 -10.51 -2.45 -2.55
N ALA A 49 -10.53 -3.76 -2.31
CA ALA A 49 -11.61 -4.40 -1.59
C ALA A 49 -11.69 -3.93 -0.12
N LEU A 50 -10.53 -3.75 0.53
CA LEU A 50 -10.47 -3.18 1.88
C LEU A 50 -10.99 -1.75 1.93
N LYS A 51 -10.63 -0.92 0.94
CA LYS A 51 -11.15 0.44 0.79
C LYS A 51 -12.67 0.45 0.67
N GLU A 52 -13.23 -0.33 -0.25
CA GLU A 52 -14.68 -0.43 -0.46
C GLU A 52 -15.41 -0.83 0.82
N ASN A 53 -14.89 -1.82 1.54
CA ASN A 53 -15.43 -2.23 2.83
C ASN A 53 -15.36 -1.11 3.88
N PHE A 54 -14.21 -0.45 4.03
CA PHE A 54 -14.03 0.65 4.98
C PHE A 54 -14.98 1.80 4.69
N GLU A 55 -15.07 2.26 3.44
CA GLU A 55 -15.91 3.38 3.03
C GLU A 55 -17.42 3.05 3.08
N SER A 56 -17.81 1.78 3.15
CA SER A 56 -19.20 1.37 3.31
C SER A 56 -19.72 1.54 4.75
N ILE A 57 -18.82 1.60 5.72
CA ILE A 57 -19.16 1.65 7.15
C ILE A 57 -18.57 2.87 7.88
N ASN A 58 -17.81 3.73 7.17
CA ASN A 58 -17.20 4.93 7.71
C ASN A 58 -17.40 6.11 6.73
N ASP A 59 -17.48 7.31 7.28
CA ASP A 59 -17.63 8.54 6.48
C ASP A 59 -16.32 9.01 5.82
N GLY A 60 -15.14 8.54 6.32
CA GLY A 60 -13.81 8.86 5.79
C GLY A 60 -13.55 8.19 4.45
N LYS A 61 -12.74 8.83 3.61
CA LYS A 61 -12.34 8.31 2.30
C LYS A 61 -10.91 7.80 2.33
N ILE A 62 -10.64 6.74 1.54
CA ILE A 62 -9.29 6.20 1.33
C ILE A 62 -8.81 6.58 -0.06
N PHE A 63 -7.66 7.25 -0.13
CA PHE A 63 -6.97 7.56 -1.38
C PHE A 63 -5.76 6.64 -1.54
N ILE A 64 -5.69 5.92 -2.67
CA ILE A 64 -4.65 4.91 -2.91
C ILE A 64 -3.66 5.43 -3.95
N SER A 65 -2.38 5.52 -3.56
CA SER A 65 -1.24 5.66 -4.47
C SER A 65 -0.58 4.30 -4.64
N SER A 66 -0.48 3.79 -5.88
CA SER A 66 0.11 2.47 -6.14
C SER A 66 1.39 2.56 -6.95
N GLY A 67 2.39 1.73 -6.57
CA GLY A 67 3.68 1.68 -7.25
C GLY A 67 4.54 0.52 -6.77
N SER A 68 5.83 0.52 -7.13
CA SER A 68 6.79 -0.34 -6.46
C SER A 68 7.07 0.19 -5.05
N SER A 69 7.43 -0.70 -4.10
CA SER A 69 7.77 -0.29 -2.74
C SER A 69 8.89 0.76 -2.72
N GLY A 70 9.92 0.60 -3.55
CA GLY A 70 11.02 1.57 -3.64
C GLY A 70 10.59 2.94 -4.20
N SER A 71 9.67 2.96 -5.17
CA SER A 71 9.13 4.22 -5.69
C SER A 71 8.30 4.96 -4.64
N LEU A 72 7.45 4.25 -3.90
CA LEU A 72 6.65 4.82 -2.81
C LEU A 72 7.54 5.30 -1.67
N TYR A 73 8.54 4.51 -1.27
CA TYR A 73 9.55 4.93 -0.30
C TYR A 73 10.21 6.25 -0.71
N SER A 74 10.65 6.36 -1.98
CA SER A 74 11.24 7.60 -2.49
C SER A 74 10.28 8.78 -2.42
N GLN A 75 9.00 8.58 -2.67
CA GLN A 75 7.98 9.62 -2.52
C GLN A 75 7.84 10.06 -1.06
N ILE A 76 7.79 9.11 -0.11
CA ILE A 76 7.66 9.40 1.33
C ILE A 76 8.85 10.20 1.84
N ILE A 77 10.09 9.82 1.52
CA ILE A 77 11.27 10.57 1.97
C ILE A 77 11.34 11.98 1.37
N ASN A 78 10.71 12.20 0.21
CA ASN A 78 10.57 13.50 -0.44
C ASN A 78 9.29 14.26 -0.03
N GLY A 79 8.58 13.79 1.01
CA GLY A 79 7.48 14.53 1.63
C GLY A 79 6.09 14.24 1.06
N ALA A 80 5.89 13.12 0.35
CA ALA A 80 4.55 12.70 -0.05
C ALA A 80 3.67 12.46 1.20
N PRO A 81 2.46 13.03 1.26
CA PRO A 81 1.58 12.95 2.41
C PRO A 81 0.85 11.59 2.43
N LEU A 82 1.58 10.53 2.75
CA LEU A 82 1.01 9.19 2.91
C LEU A 82 0.93 8.85 4.40
N ASP A 83 -0.26 8.48 4.86
CA ASP A 83 -0.52 8.10 6.26
C ASP A 83 -0.12 6.65 6.52
N ILE A 84 -0.31 5.78 5.52
CA ILE A 84 0.00 4.35 5.62
C ILE A 84 0.84 3.91 4.42
N PHE A 85 1.87 3.12 4.69
CA PHE A 85 2.72 2.52 3.67
C PHE A 85 2.65 0.99 3.73
N LEU A 86 2.04 0.37 2.71
CA LEU A 86 1.95 -1.08 2.53
C LEU A 86 3.05 -1.55 1.57
N SER A 87 4.22 -1.85 2.13
CA SER A 87 5.38 -2.34 1.40
C SER A 87 5.27 -3.83 1.10
N ALA A 88 5.92 -4.28 0.03
CA ALA A 88 6.10 -5.69 -0.29
C ALA A 88 7.38 -6.31 0.33
N ASP A 89 8.10 -5.56 1.14
CA ASP A 89 9.25 -6.01 1.93
C ASP A 89 9.22 -5.39 3.34
N GLN A 90 10.12 -5.84 4.21
CA GLN A 90 10.27 -5.30 5.56
C GLN A 90 11.35 -4.21 5.63
N ASP A 91 12.30 -4.19 4.70
CA ASP A 91 13.49 -3.32 4.75
C ASP A 91 13.11 -1.84 4.61
N LEU A 92 12.20 -1.49 3.68
CA LEU A 92 11.83 -0.11 3.42
C LEU A 92 11.00 0.52 4.56
N PRO A 93 9.98 -0.16 5.12
CA PRO A 93 9.31 0.32 6.33
C PRO A 93 10.26 0.47 7.52
N GLN A 94 11.20 -0.45 7.72
CA GLN A 94 12.21 -0.34 8.76
C GLN A 94 13.07 0.92 8.59
N LYS A 95 13.55 1.20 7.39
CA LYS A 95 14.30 2.43 7.08
C LYS A 95 13.51 3.70 7.35
N LEU A 96 12.19 3.70 7.13
CA LEU A 96 11.35 4.86 7.47
C LEU A 96 11.28 5.07 8.99
N GLU A 97 11.20 4.01 9.79
CA GLU A 97 11.28 4.09 11.26
C GLU A 97 12.65 4.62 11.71
N GLU A 98 13.75 4.04 11.19
CA GLU A 98 15.13 4.41 11.51
C GLU A 98 15.44 5.88 11.18
N THR A 99 14.80 6.42 10.15
CA THR A 99 14.97 7.82 9.70
C THR A 99 13.91 8.76 10.24
N SER A 100 13.10 8.33 11.21
CA SER A 100 11.99 9.11 11.81
C SER A 100 10.99 9.65 10.77
N LYS A 101 10.80 8.93 9.68
CA LYS A 101 9.78 9.19 8.65
C LYS A 101 8.51 8.38 8.85
N ALA A 102 8.54 7.40 9.76
CA ALA A 102 7.39 6.66 10.25
C ALA A 102 7.43 6.60 11.78
N ILE A 103 6.27 6.36 12.40
CA ILE A 103 6.14 6.24 13.85
C ILE A 103 6.78 4.91 14.27
N LEU A 104 7.76 4.99 15.17
CA LEU A 104 8.48 3.82 15.68
C LEU A 104 7.52 2.82 16.34
N GLY A 105 7.67 1.54 16.00
CA GLY A 105 6.89 0.44 16.58
C GLY A 105 5.52 0.22 15.93
N THR A 106 5.19 0.95 14.86
CA THR A 106 3.93 0.74 14.11
C THR A 106 4.06 -0.27 12.99
N ARG A 107 5.27 -0.73 12.69
CA ARG A 107 5.54 -1.70 11.64
C ARG A 107 5.10 -3.11 12.03
N PHE A 108 4.36 -3.78 11.15
CA PHE A 108 4.00 -5.20 11.29
C PHE A 108 3.85 -5.87 9.93
N THR A 109 3.96 -7.20 9.90
CA THR A 109 3.73 -7.98 8.69
C THR A 109 2.22 -8.23 8.53
N TYR A 110 1.61 -7.54 7.56
CA TYR A 110 0.18 -7.64 7.28
C TYR A 110 -0.19 -8.81 6.36
N ALA A 111 0.75 -9.30 5.53
CA ALA A 111 0.57 -10.43 4.64
C ALA A 111 1.91 -11.04 4.24
N THR A 112 1.91 -12.31 3.82
CA THR A 112 3.08 -12.98 3.24
C THR A 112 2.74 -13.38 1.81
N GLY A 113 3.48 -12.83 0.84
CA GLY A 113 3.37 -13.19 -0.57
C GLY A 113 4.27 -14.36 -0.95
N LYS A 114 3.91 -15.04 -2.04
CA LYS A 114 4.73 -16.07 -2.67
C LYS A 114 5.18 -15.61 -4.04
N LEU A 115 6.43 -15.91 -4.38
CA LEU A 115 6.92 -15.73 -5.75
C LEU A 115 6.39 -16.88 -6.60
N VAL A 116 5.85 -16.56 -7.78
CA VAL A 116 5.33 -17.54 -8.73
C VAL A 116 5.89 -17.25 -10.12
N VAL A 117 5.96 -18.27 -10.96
CA VAL A 117 6.18 -18.12 -12.40
C VAL A 117 4.84 -18.15 -13.09
N TYR A 118 4.59 -17.16 -13.95
CA TYR A 118 3.37 -17.04 -14.73
C TYR A 118 3.69 -16.96 -16.22
N SER A 119 2.90 -17.65 -17.03
CA SER A 119 2.94 -17.56 -18.50
C SER A 119 1.54 -17.72 -19.08
N THR A 120 1.26 -17.03 -20.17
CA THR A 120 0.06 -17.20 -20.99
C THR A 120 0.22 -18.38 -21.99
N LYS A 121 1.44 -18.93 -22.13
CA LYS A 121 1.73 -20.03 -23.05
C LYS A 121 1.69 -21.38 -22.32
N GLN A 122 1.15 -22.42 -22.94
CA GLN A 122 0.89 -23.72 -22.32
C GLN A 122 2.11 -24.61 -22.06
N PHE A 123 3.31 -24.23 -22.45
CA PHE A 123 4.48 -25.10 -22.35
C PHE A 123 5.06 -25.31 -20.93
N LEU A 124 4.53 -24.60 -19.92
CA LEU A 124 4.96 -24.77 -18.53
C LEU A 124 4.61 -26.12 -17.90
N SER A 125 3.75 -26.93 -18.55
CA SER A 125 3.29 -28.21 -18.01
C SER A 125 4.18 -29.40 -18.34
N SER A 126 5.12 -29.29 -19.28
CA SER A 126 5.88 -30.42 -19.82
C SER A 126 7.32 -30.53 -19.31
N GLU A 127 7.86 -29.47 -18.69
CA GLU A 127 9.22 -29.44 -18.18
C GLU A 127 9.21 -29.11 -16.68
N SER A 128 10.12 -29.69 -15.90
CA SER A 128 10.24 -29.41 -14.48
C SER A 128 10.86 -28.03 -14.24
N PHE A 129 10.41 -27.34 -13.17
CA PHE A 129 11.11 -26.18 -12.66
C PHE A 129 12.44 -26.59 -11.98
N PRO A 130 13.58 -25.91 -12.22
CA PRO A 130 13.72 -24.65 -12.98
C PRO A 130 14.16 -24.84 -14.46
N GLN A 131 14.30 -26.07 -14.96
CA GLN A 131 14.91 -26.39 -16.26
C GLN A 131 14.21 -25.66 -17.43
N PHE A 132 12.90 -25.48 -17.39
CA PHE A 132 12.20 -24.79 -18.45
C PHE A 132 12.64 -23.33 -18.62
N LEU A 133 13.15 -22.64 -17.57
CA LEU A 133 13.63 -21.26 -17.65
C LEU A 133 14.89 -21.13 -18.51
N THR A 134 15.72 -22.17 -18.58
CA THR A 134 16.94 -22.20 -19.40
C THR A 134 16.65 -22.66 -20.83
N SER A 135 15.51 -23.30 -21.06
CA SER A 135 15.10 -23.83 -22.37
C SER A 135 15.09 -22.74 -23.45
N ASN A 136 15.52 -23.10 -24.68
CA ASN A 136 15.47 -22.24 -25.85
C ASN A 136 14.04 -21.88 -26.30
N LYS A 137 13.01 -22.56 -25.76
CA LYS A 137 11.60 -22.22 -25.99
C LYS A 137 11.19 -20.92 -25.29
N ILE A 138 11.95 -20.49 -24.25
CA ILE A 138 11.73 -19.25 -23.52
C ILE A 138 12.61 -18.15 -24.13
N GLY A 139 11.97 -17.17 -24.77
CA GLY A 139 12.66 -16.01 -25.32
C GLY A 139 12.96 -14.96 -24.27
N TYR A 140 11.96 -14.62 -23.46
CA TYR A 140 12.06 -13.56 -22.46
C TYR A 140 11.47 -13.98 -21.13
N ILE A 141 12.03 -13.45 -20.04
CA ILE A 141 11.58 -13.65 -18.65
C ILE A 141 11.46 -12.28 -18.01
N GLY A 142 10.22 -11.87 -17.72
CA GLY A 142 9.96 -10.61 -17.04
C GLY A 142 10.16 -10.73 -15.53
N ILE A 143 10.94 -9.84 -14.95
CA ILE A 143 11.05 -9.65 -13.51
C ILE A 143 10.96 -8.17 -13.15
N GLY A 144 10.52 -7.85 -11.94
CA GLY A 144 10.63 -6.49 -11.43
C GLY A 144 12.09 -6.04 -11.35
N LYS A 145 12.38 -4.76 -11.56
CA LYS A 145 13.74 -4.25 -11.43
C LYS A 145 14.21 -4.36 -9.98
N PRO A 146 15.26 -5.16 -9.68
CA PRO A 146 15.63 -5.56 -8.31
C PRO A 146 15.98 -4.39 -7.38
N GLU A 147 16.41 -3.26 -7.93
CA GLU A 147 16.85 -2.09 -7.18
C GLU A 147 15.71 -1.44 -6.37
N TYR A 148 14.45 -1.55 -6.85
CA TYR A 148 13.30 -0.90 -6.20
C TYR A 148 12.01 -1.73 -6.20
N VAL A 149 12.02 -2.93 -6.81
CA VAL A 149 10.88 -3.86 -6.80
C VAL A 149 11.22 -5.08 -5.95
N PRO A 150 10.63 -5.26 -4.75
CA PRO A 150 10.94 -6.37 -3.84
C PRO A 150 10.79 -7.75 -4.49
N TYR A 151 9.74 -7.98 -5.25
CA TYR A 151 9.54 -9.24 -6.00
C TYR A 151 10.63 -9.48 -7.06
N GLY A 152 11.18 -8.43 -7.66
CA GLY A 152 12.32 -8.54 -8.57
C GLY A 152 13.61 -8.93 -7.85
N ARG A 153 13.82 -8.40 -6.64
CA ARG A 153 14.93 -8.80 -5.77
C ARG A 153 14.81 -10.27 -5.37
N ALA A 154 13.64 -10.68 -4.90
CA ALA A 154 13.36 -12.08 -4.56
C ALA A 154 13.54 -13.02 -5.77
N ALA A 155 13.07 -12.64 -6.96
CA ALA A 155 13.28 -13.41 -8.19
C ALA A 155 14.78 -13.57 -8.49
N LYS A 156 15.56 -12.48 -8.41
CA LYS A 156 17.02 -12.53 -8.62
C LYS A 156 17.72 -13.45 -7.61
N GLU A 157 17.31 -13.43 -6.35
CA GLU A 157 17.84 -14.28 -5.29
C GLU A 157 17.54 -15.76 -5.57
N VAL A 158 16.30 -16.10 -5.93
CA VAL A 158 15.90 -17.46 -6.32
C VAL A 158 16.70 -17.94 -7.53
N LEU A 159 16.79 -17.12 -8.59
CA LEU A 159 17.53 -17.49 -9.80
C LEU A 159 19.04 -17.69 -9.52
N LYS A 160 19.60 -16.93 -8.58
CA LYS A 160 20.98 -17.12 -8.11
C LYS A 160 21.14 -18.40 -7.29
N SER A 161 20.22 -18.71 -6.38
CA SER A 161 20.25 -19.93 -5.57
C SER A 161 20.12 -21.20 -6.41
N LEU A 162 19.42 -21.10 -7.53
CA LEU A 162 19.29 -22.16 -8.54
C LEU A 162 20.49 -22.23 -9.51
N ASN A 163 21.48 -21.34 -9.39
CA ASN A 163 22.66 -21.22 -10.24
C ASN A 163 22.38 -20.95 -11.74
N ILE A 164 21.16 -20.50 -12.10
CA ILE A 164 20.76 -20.24 -13.49
C ILE A 164 20.75 -18.75 -13.86
N PHE A 165 20.94 -17.83 -12.90
CA PHE A 165 20.84 -16.39 -13.14
C PHE A 165 21.74 -15.88 -14.28
N LYS A 166 22.98 -16.36 -14.33
CA LYS A 166 23.94 -15.96 -15.39
C LYS A 166 23.50 -16.48 -16.75
N GLU A 167 23.05 -17.71 -16.82
CA GLU A 167 22.62 -18.38 -18.06
C GLU A 167 21.43 -17.67 -18.70
N ILE A 168 20.43 -17.27 -17.89
CA ILE A 168 19.22 -16.64 -18.39
C ILE A 168 19.29 -15.10 -18.44
N SER A 169 20.42 -14.52 -18.04
CA SER A 169 20.56 -13.05 -17.91
C SER A 169 20.22 -12.29 -19.21
N SER A 170 20.55 -12.84 -20.38
CA SER A 170 20.21 -12.26 -21.68
C SER A 170 18.71 -12.31 -22.01
N LYS A 171 17.95 -13.15 -21.34
CA LYS A 171 16.49 -13.28 -21.50
C LYS A 171 15.72 -12.37 -20.54
N LEU A 172 16.39 -11.75 -19.54
CA LEU A 172 15.71 -10.96 -18.51
C LEU A 172 15.23 -9.61 -19.06
N VAL A 173 13.95 -9.31 -18.84
CA VAL A 173 13.32 -8.03 -19.10
C VAL A 173 12.81 -7.44 -17.79
N PHE A 174 13.07 -6.15 -17.56
CA PHE A 174 12.82 -5.52 -16.28
C PHE A 174 11.62 -4.56 -16.31
N GLY A 175 10.64 -4.79 -15.44
CA GLY A 175 9.51 -3.87 -15.22
C GLY A 175 9.74 -2.97 -14.01
N LYS A 176 9.13 -1.78 -14.05
CA LYS A 176 9.15 -0.81 -12.95
C LYS A 176 8.26 -1.20 -11.76
N SER A 177 7.37 -2.17 -11.95
CA SER A 177 6.50 -2.75 -10.92
C SER A 177 6.10 -4.17 -11.30
N VAL A 178 5.56 -4.93 -10.34
CA VAL A 178 5.04 -6.28 -10.60
C VAL A 178 3.88 -6.23 -11.60
N ASN A 179 2.99 -5.26 -11.49
CA ASN A 179 1.88 -5.08 -12.43
C ASN A 179 2.37 -4.83 -13.85
N GLN A 180 3.42 -4.02 -14.03
CA GLN A 180 3.99 -3.82 -15.36
C GLN A 180 4.52 -5.12 -15.95
N VAL A 181 5.25 -5.93 -15.17
CA VAL A 181 5.74 -7.25 -15.62
C VAL A 181 4.58 -8.16 -16.01
N PHE A 182 3.52 -8.20 -15.21
CA PHE A 182 2.33 -8.99 -15.52
C PHE A 182 1.69 -8.56 -16.85
N PHE A 183 1.49 -7.27 -17.06
CA PHE A 183 0.91 -6.76 -18.30
C PHE A 183 1.80 -6.96 -19.52
N MET A 184 3.12 -6.88 -19.40
CA MET A 184 4.05 -7.19 -20.49
C MET A 184 3.85 -8.61 -20.99
N ASN A 185 3.68 -9.59 -20.09
CA ASN A 185 3.37 -10.97 -20.48
C ASN A 185 1.93 -11.11 -21.04
N TYR A 186 0.94 -10.50 -20.38
CA TYR A 186 -0.47 -10.61 -20.74
C TYR A 186 -0.74 -10.07 -22.14
N PHE A 187 -0.10 -8.96 -22.54
CA PHE A 187 -0.25 -8.35 -23.87
C PHE A 187 0.75 -8.89 -24.90
N GLY A 188 1.48 -9.96 -24.61
CA GLY A 188 2.35 -10.62 -25.56
C GLY A 188 3.68 -9.89 -25.86
N ASN A 189 4.11 -8.99 -24.98
CA ASN A 189 5.38 -8.27 -25.09
C ASN A 189 6.56 -9.04 -24.43
N LEU A 190 6.33 -10.27 -23.96
CA LEU A 190 7.31 -11.20 -23.40
C LEU A 190 7.20 -12.58 -24.03
#